data_f35630bceabada05a25981ce3725672c
#
_entry.id   f35630bceabada05a25981ce3725672c
#
_cell.length_a   1.000
_cell.length_b   1.000
_cell.length_c   1.000
_cell.angle_alpha   90.00
_cell.angle_beta   90.00
_cell.angle_gamma   90.00
#
_symmetry.space_group_name_H-M   'P 1'
#
loop_
_entity.id
_entity.type
_entity.pdbx_description
1 polymer ?
#
loop_
_entity_poly.entity_id
_entity_poly.type
_entity_poly.pdbx_seq_one_letter_code
_entity_poly.pdbx_strand_id
1 'polypeptide(L)'
;MLVSLGAWLQVFFSMEEGPRAAQMAQRVASIVSITRSALVYAPPAVRPALLLDLATKESLRVQPRENTDELEPLPRSNYWQHVSTEVRGALGSQTLIMWSVNSVPGIWVSFDINEDQYWLVFDREQLSLTAGVEWLGWGATALLLALIGAAVSVRFVNRPLAQLAKVAQQLARGETPSTLPEKGPVEIRDMNIAFNRMARDIRQTEADREIMLAGISHDLRTPLARMRLEIELSQVSDETRAAIDEDLAQIDHSIGQLMEYARPATAVPEHGIDVSAVLNDVYERERTHTESLGGILTASVEPNLYARISAHDLKRIVSNLIENARRYGRSPEDDRARIELSAHQHGNILVIAVKDQGAGIAKGDIQRLLRPFSRGVSARTGVSGAGLGLAIVERLLGQVGGHFELVSAPSEGLTARIQLPRIRASRNAPGTQADKDGKAS
;
A
#
# COMPACT_ATOMS: atom_id res chain seq x y z
N MET A 1 3.11 -21.54 -5.68
CA MET A 1 1.93 -22.26 -6.18
C MET A 1 2.19 -23.00 -7.52
N LEU A 2 2.67 -22.33 -8.60
CA LEU A 2 2.95 -23.00 -9.89
C LEU A 2 4.04 -24.09 -9.81
N VAL A 3 5.11 -23.85 -9.02
CA VAL A 3 6.20 -24.84 -8.82
C VAL A 3 5.72 -26.07 -8.06
N SER A 4 4.86 -25.90 -7.05
CA SER A 4 4.28 -27.02 -6.30
C SER A 4 3.28 -27.83 -7.13
N LEU A 5 2.53 -27.19 -8.03
CA LEU A 5 1.65 -27.87 -8.97
C LEU A 5 2.46 -28.69 -10.00
N GLY A 6 3.56 -28.15 -10.53
CA GLY A 6 4.46 -28.84 -11.44
C GLY A 6 5.13 -30.05 -10.79
N ALA A 7 5.64 -29.90 -9.57
CA ALA A 7 6.23 -31.01 -8.82
C ALA A 7 5.19 -32.11 -8.49
N TRP A 8 3.96 -31.72 -8.11
CA TRP A 8 2.87 -32.65 -7.83
C TRP A 8 2.46 -33.45 -9.10
N LEU A 9 2.31 -32.77 -10.24
CA LEU A 9 2.05 -33.38 -11.53
C LEU A 9 3.15 -34.39 -11.91
N GLN A 10 4.41 -34.05 -11.73
CA GLN A 10 5.54 -34.93 -12.04
C GLN A 10 5.55 -36.17 -11.14
N VAL A 11 5.29 -36.03 -9.86
CA VAL A 11 5.17 -37.15 -8.91
C VAL A 11 3.96 -38.03 -9.27
N PHE A 12 2.83 -37.40 -9.60
CA PHE A 12 1.60 -38.13 -9.98
C PHE A 12 1.80 -38.98 -11.24
N PHE A 13 2.40 -38.41 -12.31
CA PHE A 13 2.69 -39.19 -13.53
C PHE A 13 3.68 -40.34 -13.28
N SER A 14 4.69 -40.13 -12.44
CA SER A 14 5.66 -41.17 -12.12
C SER A 14 5.05 -42.33 -11.28
N MET A 15 4.07 -42.03 -10.43
CA MET A 15 3.38 -43.03 -9.62
C MET A 15 2.40 -43.91 -10.44
N GLU A 16 1.89 -43.43 -11.57
CA GLU A 16 0.97 -44.19 -12.41
C GLU A 16 1.66 -45.11 -13.42
N GLU A 17 2.96 -44.96 -13.72
CA GLU A 17 3.67 -45.80 -14.71
C GLU A 17 3.71 -47.28 -14.31
N GLY A 18 3.94 -47.60 -13.06
CA GLY A 18 4.01 -48.97 -12.56
C GLY A 18 2.69 -49.75 -12.68
N PRO A 19 1.58 -49.28 -12.13
CA PRO A 19 0.27 -49.93 -12.24
C PRO A 19 -0.23 -50.07 -13.67
N ARG A 20 0.04 -49.07 -14.54
CA ARG A 20 -0.32 -49.11 -15.96
C ARG A 20 0.50 -50.17 -16.72
N ALA A 21 1.80 -50.23 -16.43
CA ALA A 21 2.67 -51.27 -17.03
C ALA A 21 2.22 -52.68 -16.61
N ALA A 22 1.86 -52.87 -15.33
CA ALA A 22 1.36 -54.16 -14.85
C ALA A 22 0.02 -54.55 -15.50
N GLN A 23 -0.92 -53.64 -15.63
CA GLN A 23 -2.20 -53.90 -16.32
C GLN A 23 -1.99 -54.26 -17.80
N MET A 24 -1.10 -53.55 -18.48
CA MET A 24 -0.74 -53.82 -19.86
C MET A 24 -0.12 -55.21 -20.01
N ALA A 25 0.87 -55.51 -19.16
CA ALA A 25 1.53 -56.80 -19.14
C ALA A 25 0.56 -57.96 -18.89
N GLN A 26 -0.37 -57.78 -17.96
CA GLN A 26 -1.39 -58.79 -17.64
C GLN A 26 -2.34 -59.00 -18.82
N ARG A 27 -2.75 -57.97 -19.55
CA ARG A 27 -3.57 -58.10 -20.77
C ARG A 27 -2.82 -58.86 -21.83
N VAL A 28 -1.59 -58.45 -22.13
CA VAL A 28 -0.75 -59.15 -23.14
C VAL A 28 -0.54 -60.60 -22.77
N ALA A 29 -0.15 -60.88 -21.52
CA ALA A 29 0.07 -62.27 -21.06
C ALA A 29 -1.19 -63.09 -21.12
N SER A 30 -2.36 -62.58 -20.78
CA SER A 30 -3.64 -63.25 -20.84
C SER A 30 -4.01 -63.64 -22.28
N ILE A 31 -3.88 -62.68 -23.23
CA ILE A 31 -4.20 -62.95 -24.65
C ILE A 31 -3.24 -63.96 -25.23
N VAL A 32 -1.92 -63.88 -24.97
CA VAL A 32 -0.92 -64.83 -25.40
C VAL A 32 -1.24 -66.26 -24.87
N SER A 33 -1.55 -66.34 -23.56
CA SER A 33 -1.88 -67.62 -22.90
C SER A 33 -3.14 -68.26 -23.47
N ILE A 34 -4.20 -67.46 -23.70
CA ILE A 34 -5.44 -67.95 -24.30
C ILE A 34 -5.19 -68.44 -25.74
N THR A 35 -4.49 -67.59 -26.52
CA THR A 35 -4.16 -67.96 -27.93
C THR A 35 -3.31 -69.22 -28.00
N ARG A 36 -2.29 -69.34 -27.15
CA ARG A 36 -1.46 -70.49 -27.01
C ARG A 36 -2.31 -71.74 -26.68
N SER A 37 -3.16 -71.70 -25.68
CA SER A 37 -4.03 -72.77 -25.26
C SER A 37 -4.98 -73.16 -26.37
N ALA A 38 -5.62 -72.23 -27.06
CA ALA A 38 -6.51 -72.47 -28.18
C ALA A 38 -5.78 -73.26 -29.35
N LEU A 39 -4.55 -72.81 -29.64
CA LEU A 39 -3.77 -73.43 -30.72
C LEU A 39 -3.20 -74.82 -30.36
N VAL A 40 -2.81 -75.05 -29.11
CA VAL A 40 -2.32 -76.36 -28.62
C VAL A 40 -3.40 -77.41 -28.65
N TYR A 41 -4.63 -77.07 -28.22
CA TYR A 41 -5.74 -78.01 -28.18
C TYR A 41 -6.49 -78.16 -29.52
N ALA A 42 -6.26 -77.27 -30.49
CA ALA A 42 -6.90 -77.36 -31.81
C ALA A 42 -6.31 -78.49 -32.66
N PRO A 43 -7.13 -79.33 -33.29
CA PRO A 43 -6.66 -80.28 -34.26
C PRO A 43 -5.87 -79.61 -35.39
N PRO A 44 -4.80 -80.24 -35.93
CA PRO A 44 -3.95 -79.56 -36.94
C PRO A 44 -4.72 -79.12 -38.20
N ALA A 45 -5.79 -79.78 -38.59
CA ALA A 45 -6.62 -79.39 -39.72
C ALA A 45 -7.45 -78.13 -39.51
N VAL A 46 -7.70 -77.71 -38.24
CA VAL A 46 -8.52 -76.52 -37.87
C VAL A 46 -7.67 -75.32 -37.56
N ARG A 47 -6.37 -75.52 -37.28
CA ARG A 47 -5.46 -74.41 -36.92
C ARG A 47 -5.41 -73.28 -37.96
N PRO A 48 -5.32 -73.53 -39.28
CA PRO A 48 -5.31 -72.43 -40.25
C PRO A 48 -6.57 -71.54 -40.23
N ALA A 49 -7.75 -72.20 -40.06
CA ALA A 49 -9.01 -71.48 -39.97
C ALA A 49 -9.09 -70.65 -38.69
N LEU A 50 -8.59 -71.16 -37.56
CA LEU A 50 -8.52 -70.46 -36.29
C LEU A 50 -7.57 -69.24 -36.33
N LEU A 51 -6.42 -69.39 -36.97
CA LEU A 51 -5.47 -68.29 -37.18
C LEU A 51 -6.06 -67.19 -38.06
N LEU A 52 -6.81 -67.55 -39.09
CA LEU A 52 -7.50 -66.55 -39.93
C LEU A 52 -8.62 -65.83 -39.17
N ASP A 53 -9.36 -66.55 -38.34
CA ASP A 53 -10.44 -65.93 -37.51
C ASP A 53 -9.87 -65.01 -36.46
N LEU A 54 -8.80 -65.34 -35.77
CA LEU A 54 -8.07 -64.49 -34.86
C LEU A 54 -7.54 -63.21 -35.54
N ALA A 55 -6.99 -63.34 -36.74
CA ALA A 55 -6.47 -62.22 -37.50
C ALA A 55 -7.58 -61.29 -38.00
N THR A 56 -8.76 -61.82 -38.38
CA THR A 56 -9.85 -61.00 -38.95
C THR A 56 -10.79 -60.42 -37.91
N LYS A 57 -11.09 -61.14 -36.83
CA LYS A 57 -12.04 -60.70 -35.80
C LYS A 57 -11.38 -59.98 -34.63
N GLU A 58 -10.22 -60.47 -34.19
CA GLU A 58 -9.56 -59.97 -32.99
C GLU A 58 -8.34 -59.05 -33.29
N SER A 59 -8.01 -58.90 -34.61
CA SER A 59 -6.80 -58.18 -35.06
C SER A 59 -5.51 -58.74 -34.46
N LEU A 60 -5.52 -59.98 -34.06
CA LEU A 60 -4.38 -60.73 -33.51
C LEU A 60 -3.72 -61.55 -34.59
N ARG A 61 -2.53 -61.19 -35.02
CA ARG A 61 -1.78 -61.91 -36.04
C ARG A 61 -0.79 -62.85 -35.36
N VAL A 62 -0.87 -64.13 -35.71
CA VAL A 62 0.10 -65.15 -35.30
C VAL A 62 0.96 -65.51 -36.50
N GLN A 63 2.27 -65.43 -36.35
CA GLN A 63 3.23 -65.79 -37.42
C GLN A 63 4.29 -66.74 -36.88
N PRO A 64 4.82 -67.63 -37.66
CA PRO A 64 5.94 -68.50 -37.26
C PRO A 64 7.18 -67.62 -37.05
N ARG A 65 7.99 -67.94 -36.06
CA ARG A 65 9.26 -67.29 -35.81
C ARG A 65 10.36 -67.94 -36.56
N GLU A 66 11.11 -67.18 -37.34
CA GLU A 66 12.26 -67.63 -38.09
C GLU A 66 13.58 -67.16 -37.48
N ASN A 67 14.66 -67.91 -37.62
CA ASN A 67 15.97 -67.51 -37.13
C ASN A 67 16.58 -66.32 -37.90
N THR A 68 15.98 -66.01 -39.05
CA THR A 68 16.38 -64.89 -39.91
C THR A 68 15.63 -63.56 -39.59
N ASP A 69 14.69 -63.57 -38.64
CA ASP A 69 13.89 -62.38 -38.28
C ASP A 69 14.77 -61.20 -37.79
N GLU A 70 14.57 -60.06 -38.40
CA GLU A 70 15.17 -58.78 -37.92
C GLU A 70 14.36 -58.29 -36.74
N LEU A 71 15.03 -58.20 -35.54
CA LEU A 71 14.37 -57.88 -34.30
C LEU A 71 14.74 -56.49 -33.83
N GLU A 72 13.75 -55.60 -33.62
CA GLU A 72 13.93 -54.32 -33.00
C GLU A 72 13.47 -54.35 -31.53
N PRO A 73 14.35 -54.04 -30.56
CA PRO A 73 14.01 -54.12 -29.16
C PRO A 73 13.02 -53.02 -28.76
N LEU A 74 12.32 -53.23 -27.63
CA LEU A 74 11.44 -52.22 -27.03
C LEU A 74 12.19 -50.92 -26.72
N PRO A 75 11.52 -49.74 -26.78
CA PRO A 75 12.10 -48.46 -26.38
C PRO A 75 12.66 -48.50 -24.95
N ARG A 76 13.80 -47.83 -24.72
CA ARG A 76 14.44 -47.73 -23.41
C ARG A 76 13.70 -46.75 -22.50
N SER A 77 12.51 -47.13 -21.99
CA SER A 77 11.77 -46.41 -20.98
C SER A 77 11.46 -47.30 -19.77
N ASN A 78 11.30 -46.68 -18.60
CA ASN A 78 10.92 -47.43 -17.39
C ASN A 78 9.62 -48.19 -17.58
N TYR A 79 8.64 -47.62 -18.28
CA TYR A 79 7.37 -48.24 -18.60
C TYR A 79 7.55 -49.59 -19.35
N TRP A 80 8.27 -49.59 -20.48
CA TRP A 80 8.50 -50.80 -21.28
C TRP A 80 9.40 -51.83 -20.58
N GLN A 81 10.31 -51.38 -19.71
CA GLN A 81 11.08 -52.27 -18.85
C GLN A 81 10.18 -53.02 -17.87
N HIS A 82 9.25 -52.33 -17.20
CA HIS A 82 8.28 -52.96 -16.31
C HIS A 82 7.35 -53.91 -17.08
N VAL A 83 6.79 -53.46 -18.22
CA VAL A 83 5.96 -54.36 -19.07
C VAL A 83 6.70 -55.61 -19.44
N SER A 84 7.95 -55.51 -19.90
CA SER A 84 8.75 -56.70 -20.32
C SER A 84 9.06 -57.64 -19.16
N THR A 85 9.32 -57.09 -17.97
CA THR A 85 9.60 -57.84 -16.73
C THR A 85 8.35 -58.63 -16.31
N GLU A 86 7.20 -57.96 -16.26
CA GLU A 86 5.94 -58.59 -15.87
C GLU A 86 5.45 -59.64 -16.88
N VAL A 87 5.55 -59.35 -18.18
CA VAL A 87 5.18 -60.35 -19.24
C VAL A 87 6.06 -61.56 -19.19
N ARG A 88 7.39 -61.39 -19.02
CA ARG A 88 8.31 -62.53 -18.84
C ARG A 88 8.03 -63.31 -17.54
N GLY A 89 7.63 -62.62 -16.48
CA GLY A 89 7.20 -63.25 -15.23
C GLY A 89 5.97 -64.14 -15.43
N ALA A 90 5.03 -63.72 -16.26
CA ALA A 90 3.77 -64.45 -16.52
C ALA A 90 3.90 -65.57 -17.58
N LEU A 91 4.66 -65.35 -18.64
CA LEU A 91 4.76 -66.32 -19.81
C LEU A 91 6.03 -67.16 -19.80
N GLY A 92 7.02 -66.83 -18.99
CA GLY A 92 8.30 -67.50 -18.90
C GLY A 92 9.48 -66.58 -19.30
N SER A 93 10.66 -66.87 -18.70
CA SER A 93 11.86 -66.01 -18.86
C SER A 93 12.44 -66.02 -20.30
N GLN A 94 12.09 -67.00 -21.12
CA GLN A 94 12.53 -67.09 -22.51
C GLN A 94 11.64 -66.29 -23.48
N THR A 95 10.52 -65.76 -23.05
CA THR A 95 9.63 -64.96 -23.89
C THR A 95 10.33 -63.70 -24.38
N LEU A 96 10.39 -63.48 -25.67
CA LEU A 96 10.89 -62.28 -26.31
C LEU A 96 9.75 -61.33 -26.58
N ILE A 97 10.02 -60.02 -26.30
CA ILE A 97 9.09 -58.96 -26.58
C ILE A 97 9.83 -57.92 -27.41
N MET A 98 9.33 -57.65 -28.63
CA MET A 98 9.98 -56.78 -29.60
C MET A 98 9.07 -55.65 -30.03
N TRP A 99 9.65 -54.54 -30.44
CA TRP A 99 8.96 -53.33 -30.91
C TRP A 99 8.55 -53.42 -32.37
N SER A 100 9.36 -54.11 -33.19
CA SER A 100 9.04 -54.51 -34.54
C SER A 100 9.78 -55.76 -34.90
N VAL A 101 9.26 -56.51 -35.87
CA VAL A 101 9.90 -57.71 -36.49
C VAL A 101 9.79 -57.53 -37.97
N ASN A 102 10.90 -57.71 -38.70
CA ASN A 102 10.98 -57.56 -40.15
C ASN A 102 10.41 -56.23 -40.65
N SER A 103 10.72 -55.14 -39.92
CA SER A 103 10.23 -53.79 -40.20
C SER A 103 8.70 -53.63 -40.11
N VAL A 104 7.95 -54.60 -39.61
CA VAL A 104 6.51 -54.51 -39.38
C VAL A 104 6.29 -53.96 -37.94
N PRO A 105 5.70 -52.74 -37.80
CA PRO A 105 5.47 -52.16 -36.50
C PRO A 105 4.39 -52.90 -35.73
N GLY A 106 4.63 -53.08 -34.40
CA GLY A 106 3.70 -53.80 -33.51
C GLY A 106 4.41 -54.22 -32.22
N ILE A 107 3.66 -54.64 -31.21
CA ILE A 107 4.26 -55.29 -30.04
C ILE A 107 4.23 -56.78 -30.31
N TRP A 108 5.39 -57.34 -30.51
CA TRP A 108 5.60 -58.73 -30.87
C TRP A 108 5.99 -59.51 -29.63
N VAL A 109 5.23 -60.60 -29.32
CA VAL A 109 5.49 -61.47 -28.15
C VAL A 109 5.66 -62.91 -28.63
N SER A 110 6.82 -63.49 -28.28
CA SER A 110 7.08 -64.87 -28.63
C SER A 110 6.38 -65.85 -27.70
N PHE A 111 5.91 -66.95 -28.24
CA PHE A 111 5.39 -68.13 -27.50
C PHE A 111 5.65 -69.45 -28.26
N ASP A 112 5.67 -70.51 -27.51
CA ASP A 112 6.00 -71.80 -28.05
C ASP A 112 4.75 -72.74 -28.14
N ILE A 113 4.60 -73.45 -29.23
CA ILE A 113 3.60 -74.50 -29.39
C ILE A 113 4.35 -75.78 -29.72
N ASN A 114 4.44 -76.73 -28.78
CA ASN A 114 5.28 -77.93 -28.85
C ASN A 114 6.75 -77.54 -29.06
N GLU A 115 7.33 -77.84 -30.21
CA GLU A 115 8.73 -77.51 -30.57
C GLU A 115 8.85 -76.30 -31.50
N ASP A 116 7.72 -75.80 -31.99
CA ASP A 116 7.67 -74.64 -32.90
C ASP A 116 7.49 -73.27 -32.14
N GLN A 117 8.20 -72.23 -32.61
CA GLN A 117 8.14 -70.90 -32.06
C GLN A 117 7.26 -70.01 -32.93
N TYR A 118 6.45 -69.18 -32.27
CA TYR A 118 5.53 -68.26 -32.92
C TYR A 118 5.61 -66.87 -32.34
N TRP A 119 5.24 -65.84 -33.13
CA TRP A 119 5.01 -64.48 -32.74
C TRP A 119 3.52 -64.24 -32.68
N LEU A 120 3.07 -63.56 -31.59
CA LEU A 120 1.78 -62.91 -31.52
C LEU A 120 2.00 -61.40 -31.64
N VAL A 121 1.31 -60.71 -32.55
CA VAL A 121 1.47 -59.29 -32.88
C VAL A 121 0.26 -58.56 -32.42
N PHE A 122 0.51 -57.51 -31.60
CA PHE A 122 -0.48 -56.57 -31.15
C PHE A 122 -0.32 -55.27 -31.90
N ASP A 123 -1.43 -54.69 -32.34
CA ASP A 123 -1.42 -53.39 -32.99
C ASP A 123 -1.19 -52.27 -31.95
N ARG A 124 -0.28 -51.33 -32.23
CA ARG A 124 0.07 -50.25 -31.29
C ARG A 124 -1.11 -49.35 -30.95
N GLU A 125 -2.04 -49.12 -31.90
CA GLU A 125 -3.19 -48.26 -31.69
C GLU A 125 -4.17 -48.83 -30.65
N GLN A 126 -4.30 -50.16 -30.56
CA GLN A 126 -5.14 -50.81 -29.56
C GLN A 126 -4.58 -50.71 -28.14
N LEU A 127 -3.31 -50.44 -28.04
CA LEU A 127 -2.58 -50.36 -26.77
C LEU A 127 -2.26 -48.90 -26.36
N SER A 128 -2.63 -47.88 -27.19
CA SER A 128 -2.43 -46.48 -26.90
C SER A 128 -3.46 -46.02 -25.87
N LEU A 129 -2.97 -45.68 -24.70
CA LEU A 129 -3.76 -45.09 -23.63
C LEU A 129 -3.98 -43.58 -23.91
N THR A 130 -5.17 -43.22 -24.38
CA THR A 130 -5.60 -41.83 -24.61
C THR A 130 -5.74 -40.97 -23.30
N ALA A 131 -5.36 -41.55 -22.17
CA ALA A 131 -5.58 -40.95 -20.84
C ALA A 131 -4.83 -39.61 -20.57
N GLY A 132 -3.90 -39.20 -21.42
CA GLY A 132 -3.13 -37.95 -21.20
C GLY A 132 -3.91 -36.68 -21.49
N VAL A 133 -4.82 -36.69 -22.45
CA VAL A 133 -5.55 -35.50 -22.91
C VAL A 133 -6.66 -35.09 -21.92
N GLU A 134 -7.28 -36.07 -21.28
CA GLU A 134 -8.35 -35.79 -20.29
C GLU A 134 -7.84 -34.97 -19.08
N TRP A 135 -6.63 -35.26 -18.60
CA TRP A 135 -6.01 -34.56 -17.48
C TRP A 135 -5.64 -33.09 -17.79
N LEU A 136 -5.28 -32.80 -19.05
CA LEU A 136 -5.05 -31.44 -19.50
C LEU A 136 -6.33 -30.58 -19.42
N GLY A 137 -7.48 -31.19 -19.77
CA GLY A 137 -8.79 -30.54 -19.63
C GLY A 137 -9.14 -30.22 -18.18
N TRP A 138 -8.95 -31.15 -17.26
CA TRP A 138 -9.18 -30.93 -15.83
C TRP A 138 -8.21 -29.91 -15.25
N GLY A 139 -6.92 -29.91 -15.63
CA GLY A 139 -5.91 -28.94 -15.23
C GLY A 139 -6.26 -27.54 -15.71
N ALA A 140 -6.69 -27.37 -16.95
CA ALA A 140 -7.13 -26.09 -17.51
C ALA A 140 -8.39 -25.55 -16.78
N THR A 141 -9.35 -26.43 -16.49
CA THR A 141 -10.55 -26.06 -15.75
C THR A 141 -10.23 -25.60 -14.32
N ALA A 142 -9.37 -26.32 -13.61
CA ALA A 142 -8.93 -25.93 -12.26
C ALA A 142 -8.18 -24.60 -12.26
N LEU A 143 -7.31 -24.36 -13.25
CA LEU A 143 -6.62 -23.09 -13.41
C LEU A 143 -7.59 -21.94 -13.67
N LEU A 144 -8.56 -22.12 -14.55
CA LEU A 144 -9.60 -21.14 -14.86
C LEU A 144 -10.41 -20.77 -13.60
N LEU A 145 -10.85 -21.77 -12.84
CA LEU A 145 -11.58 -21.55 -11.59
C LEU A 145 -10.74 -20.82 -10.55
N ALA A 146 -9.44 -21.16 -10.44
CA ALA A 146 -8.52 -20.47 -9.54
C ALA A 146 -8.34 -19.00 -9.95
N LEU A 147 -8.22 -18.69 -11.25
CA LEU A 147 -8.13 -17.32 -11.75
C LEU A 147 -9.42 -16.51 -11.50
N ILE A 148 -10.58 -17.12 -11.73
CA ILE A 148 -11.88 -16.52 -11.43
C ILE A 148 -11.98 -16.22 -9.92
N GLY A 149 -11.67 -17.20 -9.07
CA GLY A 149 -11.67 -17.02 -7.62
C GLY A 149 -10.71 -15.93 -7.15
N ALA A 150 -9.51 -15.86 -7.72
CA ALA A 150 -8.55 -14.78 -7.44
C ALA A 150 -9.09 -13.41 -7.88
N ALA A 151 -9.68 -13.30 -9.07
CA ALA A 151 -10.26 -12.06 -9.58
C ALA A 151 -11.45 -11.58 -8.71
N VAL A 152 -12.32 -12.50 -8.29
CA VAL A 152 -13.43 -12.23 -7.36
C VAL A 152 -12.90 -11.74 -6.01
N SER A 153 -11.91 -12.41 -5.43
CA SER A 153 -11.30 -12.03 -4.16
C SER A 153 -10.67 -10.63 -4.23
N VAL A 154 -9.92 -10.32 -5.30
CA VAL A 154 -9.31 -9.00 -5.50
C VAL A 154 -10.39 -7.92 -5.62
N ARG A 155 -11.48 -8.19 -6.36
CA ARG A 155 -12.53 -7.20 -6.62
C ARG A 155 -13.40 -6.94 -5.39
N PHE A 156 -13.80 -7.99 -4.67
CA PHE A 156 -14.80 -7.90 -3.61
C PHE A 156 -14.22 -7.83 -2.20
N VAL A 157 -12.94 -8.15 -2.00
CA VAL A 157 -12.29 -8.12 -0.69
C VAL A 157 -11.10 -7.18 -0.68
N ASN A 158 -10.07 -7.43 -1.50
CA ASN A 158 -8.81 -6.69 -1.39
C ASN A 158 -8.95 -5.20 -1.75
N ARG A 159 -9.67 -4.87 -2.83
CA ARG A 159 -9.86 -3.47 -3.23
C ARG A 159 -10.65 -2.66 -2.20
N PRO A 160 -11.80 -3.10 -1.70
CA PRO A 160 -12.52 -2.39 -0.64
C PRO A 160 -11.69 -2.20 0.63
N LEU A 161 -10.96 -3.22 1.08
CA LEU A 161 -10.07 -3.10 2.25
C LEU A 161 -8.96 -2.07 2.04
N ALA A 162 -8.34 -2.06 0.86
CA ALA A 162 -7.33 -1.05 0.54
C ALA A 162 -7.91 0.37 0.49
N GLN A 163 -9.14 0.54 0.00
CA GLN A 163 -9.86 1.82 0.04
C GLN A 163 -10.15 2.25 1.47
N LEU A 164 -10.66 1.34 2.31
CA LEU A 164 -10.91 1.63 3.73
C LEU A 164 -9.62 2.05 4.45
N ALA A 165 -8.52 1.33 4.24
CA ALA A 165 -7.22 1.67 4.85
C ALA A 165 -6.75 3.08 4.42
N LYS A 166 -6.90 3.43 3.13
CA LYS A 166 -6.56 4.76 2.62
C LYS A 166 -7.40 5.86 3.25
N VAL A 167 -8.72 5.65 3.31
CA VAL A 167 -9.68 6.61 3.88
C VAL A 167 -9.48 6.77 5.39
N ALA A 168 -9.14 5.68 6.10
CA ALA A 168 -8.80 5.72 7.52
C ALA A 168 -7.51 6.53 7.78
N GLN A 169 -6.49 6.40 6.92
CA GLN A 169 -5.28 7.21 7.00
C GLN A 169 -5.55 8.70 6.73
N GLN A 170 -6.45 9.01 5.79
CA GLN A 170 -6.86 10.40 5.55
C GLN A 170 -7.56 10.99 6.78
N LEU A 171 -8.49 10.24 7.38
CA LEU A 171 -9.18 10.67 8.61
C LEU A 171 -8.20 10.89 9.77
N ALA A 172 -7.22 9.99 9.95
CA ALA A 172 -6.19 10.12 10.96
C ALA A 172 -5.29 11.36 10.78
N ARG A 173 -5.17 11.88 9.55
CA ARG A 173 -4.47 13.13 9.24
C ARG A 173 -5.35 14.38 9.39
N GLY A 174 -6.61 14.24 9.84
CA GLY A 174 -7.57 15.33 9.92
C GLY A 174 -8.13 15.78 8.57
N GLU A 175 -7.89 15.02 7.49
CA GLU A 175 -8.49 15.27 6.18
C GLU A 175 -9.97 14.86 6.20
N THR A 176 -10.79 15.50 5.36
CA THR A 176 -12.19 15.07 5.17
C THR A 176 -12.27 13.99 4.09
N PRO A 177 -12.29 12.70 4.44
CA PRO A 177 -12.34 11.65 3.45
C PRO A 177 -13.71 11.58 2.78
N SER A 178 -13.74 11.11 1.53
CA SER A 178 -14.97 10.76 0.83
C SER A 178 -15.67 9.60 1.52
N THR A 179 -17.01 9.58 1.45
CA THR A 179 -17.81 8.46 1.99
C THR A 179 -17.50 7.17 1.25
N LEU A 180 -17.30 6.09 2.00
CA LEU A 180 -17.11 4.75 1.46
C LEU A 180 -18.43 4.20 0.90
N PRO A 181 -18.42 3.46 -0.22
CA PRO A 181 -19.62 2.91 -0.83
C PRO A 181 -20.25 1.85 0.09
N GLU A 182 -21.55 1.99 0.35
CA GLU A 182 -22.35 1.06 1.17
C GLU A 182 -22.92 -0.08 0.30
N LYS A 183 -22.06 -0.69 -0.53
CA LYS A 183 -22.40 -1.75 -1.49
C LYS A 183 -21.36 -2.86 -1.45
N GLY A 184 -21.75 -4.08 -1.82
CA GLY A 184 -20.84 -5.23 -1.89
C GLY A 184 -21.21 -6.34 -0.90
N PRO A 185 -20.26 -7.24 -0.56
CA PRO A 185 -20.46 -8.28 0.45
C PRO A 185 -20.91 -7.69 1.78
N VAL A 186 -21.73 -8.43 2.52
CA VAL A 186 -22.39 -7.93 3.75
C VAL A 186 -21.37 -7.40 4.76
N GLU A 187 -20.27 -8.13 4.95
CA GLU A 187 -19.22 -7.79 5.92
C GLU A 187 -18.50 -6.47 5.53
N ILE A 188 -18.20 -6.29 4.25
CA ILE A 188 -17.56 -5.07 3.74
C ILE A 188 -18.50 -3.89 3.80
N ARG A 189 -19.77 -4.09 3.45
CA ARG A 189 -20.81 -3.06 3.53
C ARG A 189 -20.99 -2.57 4.95
N ASP A 190 -21.17 -3.50 5.91
CA ASP A 190 -21.41 -3.17 7.31
C ASP A 190 -20.20 -2.45 7.93
N MET A 191 -18.98 -2.85 7.56
CA MET A 191 -17.76 -2.16 7.94
C MET A 191 -17.69 -0.74 7.37
N ASN A 192 -18.05 -0.54 6.09
CA ASN A 192 -18.10 0.78 5.47
C ASN A 192 -19.17 1.68 6.13
N ILE A 193 -20.34 1.14 6.46
CA ILE A 193 -21.38 1.86 7.19
C ILE A 193 -20.89 2.30 8.57
N ALA A 194 -20.29 1.37 9.33
CA ALA A 194 -19.73 1.67 10.65
C ALA A 194 -18.64 2.74 10.58
N PHE A 195 -17.72 2.65 9.59
CA PHE A 195 -16.68 3.64 9.37
C PHE A 195 -17.26 5.01 8.98
N ASN A 196 -18.22 5.05 8.03
CA ASN A 196 -18.88 6.30 7.64
C ASN A 196 -19.60 6.98 8.81
N ARG A 197 -20.20 6.19 9.70
CA ARG A 197 -20.81 6.68 10.93
C ARG A 197 -19.76 7.26 11.86
N MET A 198 -18.71 6.53 12.17
CA MET A 198 -17.60 6.99 13.01
C MET A 198 -16.99 8.29 12.48
N ALA A 199 -16.76 8.37 11.15
CA ALA A 199 -16.21 9.58 10.53
C ALA A 199 -17.17 10.79 10.64
N ARG A 200 -18.47 10.57 10.64
CA ARG A 200 -19.48 11.63 10.89
C ARG A 200 -19.48 12.05 12.35
N ASP A 201 -19.47 11.10 13.27
CA ASP A 201 -19.50 11.37 14.71
C ASP A 201 -18.24 12.17 15.15
N ILE A 202 -17.06 11.83 14.61
CA ILE A 202 -15.82 12.60 14.84
C ILE A 202 -15.98 14.05 14.35
N ARG A 203 -16.47 14.26 13.13
CA ARG A 203 -16.70 15.61 12.57
C ARG A 203 -17.69 16.42 13.41
N GLN A 204 -18.78 15.76 13.83
CA GLN A 204 -19.79 16.41 14.68
C GLN A 204 -19.17 16.83 16.02
N THR A 205 -18.39 15.96 16.65
CA THR A 205 -17.70 16.27 17.91
C THR A 205 -16.72 17.43 17.75
N GLU A 206 -15.99 17.50 16.63
CA GLU A 206 -15.09 18.61 16.33
C GLU A 206 -15.88 19.92 16.10
N ALA A 207 -16.99 19.88 15.36
CA ALA A 207 -17.84 21.05 15.13
C ALA A 207 -18.49 21.53 16.43
N ASP A 208 -19.02 20.63 17.25
CA ASP A 208 -19.61 20.95 18.55
C ASP A 208 -18.58 21.58 19.50
N ARG A 209 -17.33 21.09 19.49
CA ARG A 209 -16.21 21.64 20.23
C ARG A 209 -15.88 23.07 19.78
N GLU A 210 -15.89 23.34 18.47
CA GLU A 210 -15.66 24.67 17.92
C GLU A 210 -16.76 25.67 18.36
N ILE A 211 -18.03 25.27 18.22
CA ILE A 211 -19.17 26.09 18.65
C ILE A 211 -19.12 26.36 20.15
N MET A 212 -18.84 25.35 20.98
CA MET A 212 -18.73 25.50 22.42
C MET A 212 -17.63 26.48 22.79
N LEU A 213 -16.44 26.37 22.20
CA LEU A 213 -15.33 27.26 22.49
C LEU A 213 -15.63 28.69 22.00
N ALA A 214 -16.25 28.85 20.83
CA ALA A 214 -16.69 30.18 20.36
C ALA A 214 -17.69 30.83 21.34
N GLY A 215 -18.68 30.07 21.84
CA GLY A 215 -19.61 30.52 22.86
C GLY A 215 -18.91 30.95 24.16
N ILE A 216 -18.04 30.10 24.69
CA ILE A 216 -17.25 30.41 25.89
C ILE A 216 -16.43 31.68 25.70
N SER A 217 -15.78 31.87 24.56
CA SER A 217 -15.00 33.06 24.27
C SER A 217 -15.84 34.32 24.27
N HIS A 218 -17.01 34.30 23.64
CA HIS A 218 -17.96 35.42 23.66
C HIS A 218 -18.44 35.75 25.08
N ASP A 219 -18.81 34.70 25.83
CA ASP A 219 -19.35 34.86 27.19
C ASP A 219 -18.30 35.31 28.21
N LEU A 220 -17.01 35.04 27.94
CA LEU A 220 -15.90 35.58 28.73
C LEU A 220 -15.56 37.00 28.34
N ARG A 221 -15.66 37.42 27.08
CA ARG A 221 -15.35 38.80 26.67
C ARG A 221 -16.34 39.84 27.20
N THR A 222 -17.61 39.46 27.32
CA THR A 222 -18.66 40.34 27.81
C THR A 222 -18.39 40.84 29.24
N PRO A 223 -18.10 39.99 30.25
CA PRO A 223 -17.74 40.46 31.60
C PRO A 223 -16.41 41.21 31.63
N LEU A 224 -15.41 40.81 30.79
CA LEU A 224 -14.14 41.54 30.69
C LEU A 224 -14.34 43.00 30.21
N ALA A 225 -15.18 43.17 29.17
CA ALA A 225 -15.53 44.52 28.68
C ALA A 225 -16.27 45.34 29.75
N ARG A 226 -17.14 44.68 30.53
CA ARG A 226 -17.84 45.35 31.65
C ARG A 226 -16.86 45.77 32.76
N MET A 227 -15.95 44.89 33.19
CA MET A 227 -14.91 45.19 34.16
C MET A 227 -14.03 46.35 33.70
N ARG A 228 -13.64 46.38 32.41
CA ARG A 228 -12.88 47.49 31.84
C ARG A 228 -13.63 48.81 31.93
N LEU A 229 -14.93 48.81 31.62
CA LEU A 229 -15.76 50.02 31.76
C LEU A 229 -15.92 50.48 33.24
N GLU A 230 -16.13 49.53 34.17
CA GLU A 230 -16.26 49.82 35.59
C GLU A 230 -14.97 50.45 36.17
N ILE A 231 -13.81 49.97 35.75
CA ILE A 231 -12.49 50.49 36.13
C ILE A 231 -12.29 51.91 35.56
N GLU A 232 -12.67 52.13 34.31
CA GLU A 232 -12.58 53.43 33.65
C GLU A 232 -13.45 54.51 34.38
N LEU A 233 -14.61 54.08 34.92
CA LEU A 233 -15.53 54.94 35.68
C LEU A 233 -15.18 55.02 37.16
N SER A 234 -14.24 54.24 37.66
CA SER A 234 -13.87 54.23 39.07
C SER A 234 -12.81 55.34 39.42
N GLN A 235 -12.77 55.76 40.68
CA GLN A 235 -11.78 56.72 41.18
C GLN A 235 -10.48 56.00 41.64
N VAL A 236 -9.94 55.10 40.89
CA VAL A 236 -8.66 54.47 41.19
C VAL A 236 -7.50 55.31 40.65
N SER A 237 -6.30 55.12 41.20
CA SER A 237 -5.10 55.76 40.66
C SER A 237 -4.81 55.32 39.25
N ASP A 238 -4.21 56.18 38.42
CA ASP A 238 -3.83 55.88 37.04
C ASP A 238 -2.89 54.69 36.96
N GLU A 239 -2.03 54.50 37.96
CA GLU A 239 -1.12 53.35 38.06
C GLU A 239 -1.89 52.03 38.29
N THR A 240 -2.90 51.99 39.16
CA THR A 240 -3.77 50.86 39.41
C THR A 240 -4.63 50.56 38.20
N ARG A 241 -5.16 51.58 37.53
CA ARG A 241 -5.94 51.42 36.29
C ARG A 241 -5.12 50.81 35.20
N ALA A 242 -3.90 51.26 34.95
CA ALA A 242 -2.99 50.73 33.96
C ALA A 242 -2.64 49.24 34.24
N ALA A 243 -2.38 48.90 35.50
CA ALA A 243 -2.10 47.50 35.89
C ALA A 243 -3.28 46.57 35.63
N ILE A 244 -4.52 46.98 35.97
CA ILE A 244 -5.72 46.18 35.74
C ILE A 244 -6.05 46.06 34.23
N ASP A 245 -5.86 47.14 33.46
CA ASP A 245 -6.04 47.12 32.02
C ASP A 245 -5.07 46.16 31.33
N GLU A 246 -3.82 46.08 31.80
CA GLU A 246 -2.84 45.10 31.33
C GLU A 246 -3.27 43.68 31.65
N ASP A 247 -3.76 43.39 32.87
CA ASP A 247 -4.28 42.07 33.25
C ASP A 247 -5.49 41.64 32.41
N LEU A 248 -6.45 42.56 32.17
CA LEU A 248 -7.62 42.31 31.33
C LEU A 248 -7.25 42.06 29.88
N ALA A 249 -6.29 42.83 29.35
CA ALA A 249 -5.77 42.61 27.99
C ALA A 249 -5.07 41.25 27.85
N GLN A 250 -4.35 40.83 28.91
CA GLN A 250 -3.72 39.54 29.00
C GLN A 250 -4.73 38.38 28.98
N ILE A 251 -5.83 38.51 29.74
CA ILE A 251 -6.91 37.50 29.76
C ILE A 251 -7.55 37.39 28.36
N ASP A 252 -7.91 38.52 27.72
CA ASP A 252 -8.51 38.51 26.38
C ASP A 252 -7.57 37.90 25.34
N HIS A 253 -6.26 38.22 25.41
CA HIS A 253 -5.26 37.58 24.57
C HIS A 253 -5.18 36.07 24.78
N SER A 254 -5.21 35.60 26.04
CA SER A 254 -5.18 34.14 26.36
C SER A 254 -6.41 33.41 25.84
N ILE A 255 -7.60 34.04 25.95
CA ILE A 255 -8.84 33.52 25.34
C ILE A 255 -8.70 33.46 23.83
N GLY A 256 -8.15 34.50 23.17
CA GLY A 256 -7.89 34.50 21.74
C GLY A 256 -6.95 33.34 21.30
N GLN A 257 -5.86 33.11 22.01
CA GLN A 257 -4.94 31.98 21.74
C GLN A 257 -5.61 30.63 21.94
N LEU A 258 -6.48 30.44 22.94
CA LEU A 258 -7.25 29.23 23.15
C LEU A 258 -8.19 28.95 21.98
N MET A 259 -8.87 29.99 21.49
CA MET A 259 -9.73 29.91 20.31
C MET A 259 -8.95 29.55 19.07
N GLU A 260 -7.79 30.16 18.86
CA GLU A 260 -6.90 29.79 17.74
C GLU A 260 -6.39 28.36 17.84
N TYR A 261 -6.05 27.89 19.04
CA TYR A 261 -5.67 26.49 19.24
C TYR A 261 -6.80 25.51 18.92
N ALA A 262 -8.04 25.85 19.26
CA ALA A 262 -9.21 25.03 19.07
C ALA A 262 -9.71 24.98 17.60
N ARG A 263 -9.38 26.02 16.82
CA ARG A 263 -9.84 26.17 15.44
C ARG A 263 -9.28 25.06 14.56
N PRO A 264 -10.12 24.33 13.78
CA PRO A 264 -9.66 23.33 12.84
C PRO A 264 -8.75 23.95 11.78
N ALA A 265 -7.86 23.11 11.20
CA ALA A 265 -7.06 23.55 10.06
C ALA A 265 -7.96 23.76 8.84
N THR A 266 -7.55 24.71 8.02
CA THR A 266 -8.26 25.03 6.79
C THR A 266 -7.96 23.98 5.70
N ALA A 267 -8.94 23.67 4.85
CA ALA A 267 -8.75 22.72 3.75
C ALA A 267 -7.54 23.13 2.89
N VAL A 268 -6.67 22.17 2.64
CA VAL A 268 -5.44 22.37 1.86
C VAL A 268 -5.77 22.41 0.37
N PRO A 269 -5.44 23.47 -0.38
CA PRO A 269 -5.67 23.53 -1.81
C PRO A 269 -4.93 22.42 -2.56
N GLU A 270 -5.58 21.80 -3.55
CA GLU A 270 -4.96 20.72 -4.34
C GLU A 270 -3.68 21.17 -5.06
N HIS A 271 -3.64 22.42 -5.52
CA HIS A 271 -2.55 22.97 -6.30
C HIS A 271 -1.50 23.69 -5.45
N GLY A 272 -1.71 23.72 -4.11
CA GLY A 272 -0.86 24.50 -3.20
C GLY A 272 -1.02 26.01 -3.35
N ILE A 273 -0.15 26.76 -2.66
CA ILE A 273 -0.14 28.23 -2.67
C ILE A 273 1.25 28.77 -2.99
N ASP A 274 1.30 30.04 -3.40
CA ASP A 274 2.53 30.83 -3.42
C ASP A 274 2.88 31.26 -2.00
N VAL A 275 3.86 30.55 -1.42
CA VAL A 275 4.34 30.79 -0.07
C VAL A 275 5.07 32.15 0.02
N SER A 276 5.81 32.53 -1.04
CA SER A 276 6.53 33.80 -1.08
C SER A 276 5.60 35.01 -0.94
N ALA A 277 4.48 34.95 -1.68
CA ALA A 277 3.47 36.00 -1.63
C ALA A 277 2.84 36.11 -0.24
N VAL A 278 2.51 34.97 0.40
CA VAL A 278 1.91 34.93 1.74
C VAL A 278 2.88 35.41 2.80
N LEU A 279 4.16 35.04 2.72
CA LEU A 279 5.18 35.48 3.70
C LEU A 279 5.45 36.99 3.61
N ASN A 280 5.46 37.52 2.39
CA ASN A 280 5.62 38.96 2.20
C ASN A 280 4.43 39.78 2.78
N ASP A 281 3.18 39.28 2.63
CA ASP A 281 2.00 39.88 3.22
C ASP A 281 2.06 39.88 4.79
N VAL A 282 2.51 38.74 5.35
CA VAL A 282 2.72 38.61 6.79
C VAL A 282 3.83 39.58 7.25
N TYR A 283 4.96 39.61 6.54
CA TYR A 283 6.09 40.48 6.85
C TYR A 283 5.66 41.97 6.92
N GLU A 284 4.99 42.50 5.91
CA GLU A 284 4.58 43.90 5.86
C GLU A 284 3.63 44.25 7.02
N ARG A 285 2.74 43.37 7.41
CA ARG A 285 1.81 43.53 8.50
C ARG A 285 2.53 43.52 9.88
N GLU A 286 3.35 42.50 10.10
CA GLU A 286 4.06 42.29 11.36
C GLU A 286 5.21 43.27 11.53
N ARG A 287 5.81 43.80 10.47
CA ARG A 287 6.84 44.82 10.49
C ARG A 287 6.33 46.09 11.15
N THR A 288 5.22 46.63 10.66
CA THR A 288 4.61 47.86 11.19
C THR A 288 4.31 47.73 12.69
N HIS A 289 3.78 46.58 13.10
CA HIS A 289 3.49 46.31 14.51
C HIS A 289 4.76 46.12 15.35
N THR A 290 5.80 45.48 14.85
CA THR A 290 7.07 45.28 15.55
C THR A 290 7.81 46.62 15.72
N GLU A 291 7.84 47.45 14.68
CA GLU A 291 8.44 48.80 14.72
C GLU A 291 7.71 49.74 15.71
N SER A 292 6.37 49.69 15.81
CA SER A 292 5.60 50.46 16.78
C SER A 292 5.94 50.11 18.24
N LEU A 293 6.46 48.92 18.49
CA LEU A 293 6.93 48.43 19.78
C LEU A 293 8.46 48.61 19.98
N GLY A 294 9.14 49.34 19.08
CA GLY A 294 10.58 49.59 19.13
C GLY A 294 11.46 48.43 18.71
N GLY A 295 10.90 47.39 18.12
CA GLY A 295 11.63 46.23 17.57
C GLY A 295 11.99 46.42 16.10
N ILE A 296 12.73 45.43 15.55
CA ILE A 296 13.15 45.37 14.16
C ILE A 296 12.77 43.99 13.60
N LEU A 297 12.04 43.98 12.48
CA LEU A 297 11.75 42.77 11.71
C LEU A 297 12.36 42.90 10.32
N THR A 298 13.16 41.91 9.92
CA THR A 298 13.76 41.81 8.58
C THR A 298 13.26 40.54 7.87
N ALA A 299 13.21 40.58 6.54
CA ALA A 299 12.81 39.41 5.76
C ALA A 299 13.77 39.14 4.61
N SER A 300 14.07 37.87 4.38
CA SER A 300 14.82 37.31 3.25
C SER A 300 14.05 36.12 2.68
N VAL A 301 13.15 36.40 1.72
CA VAL A 301 12.25 35.40 1.15
C VAL A 301 12.59 35.18 -0.33
N GLU A 302 12.98 33.95 -0.68
CA GLU A 302 13.19 33.59 -2.10
C GLU A 302 11.85 33.65 -2.87
N PRO A 303 11.85 34.09 -4.12
CA PRO A 303 10.65 34.14 -4.94
C PRO A 303 10.24 32.74 -5.44
N ASN A 304 8.96 32.58 -5.80
CA ASN A 304 8.42 31.36 -6.43
C ASN A 304 8.52 30.10 -5.57
N LEU A 305 8.29 30.23 -4.27
CA LEU A 305 8.20 29.11 -3.35
C LEU A 305 6.76 28.61 -3.29
N TYR A 306 6.54 27.32 -3.55
CA TYR A 306 5.20 26.71 -3.56
C TYR A 306 5.14 25.50 -2.61
N ALA A 307 4.06 25.43 -1.79
CA ALA A 307 3.82 24.30 -0.88
C ALA A 307 2.31 23.98 -0.77
N ARG A 308 1.98 22.76 -0.35
CA ARG A 308 0.61 22.32 -0.07
C ARG A 308 0.24 22.66 1.37
N ILE A 309 -0.13 23.90 1.60
CA ILE A 309 -0.64 24.42 2.87
C ILE A 309 -1.73 25.46 2.55
N SER A 310 -2.65 25.73 3.47
CA SER A 310 -3.59 26.85 3.29
C SER A 310 -2.88 28.19 3.57
N ALA A 311 -3.22 29.24 2.82
CA ALA A 311 -2.68 30.58 3.06
C ALA A 311 -3.03 31.08 4.47
N HIS A 312 -4.21 30.73 4.98
CA HIS A 312 -4.66 31.10 6.32
C HIS A 312 -3.79 30.42 7.39
N ASP A 313 -3.55 29.09 7.28
CA ASP A 313 -2.76 28.38 8.27
C ASP A 313 -1.29 28.77 8.23
N LEU A 314 -0.72 29.04 7.04
CA LEU A 314 0.63 29.56 6.94
C LEU A 314 0.77 30.93 7.63
N LYS A 315 -0.19 31.84 7.43
CA LYS A 315 -0.23 33.13 8.14
C LYS A 315 -0.26 32.94 9.66
N ARG A 316 -1.12 32.04 10.15
CA ARG A 316 -1.23 31.70 11.58
C ARG A 316 0.09 31.17 12.15
N ILE A 317 0.73 30.24 11.44
CA ILE A 317 2.01 29.67 11.85
C ILE A 317 3.07 30.76 11.99
N VAL A 318 3.26 31.58 10.95
CA VAL A 318 4.34 32.57 10.91
C VAL A 318 4.06 33.69 11.89
N SER A 319 2.83 34.19 11.99
CA SER A 319 2.47 35.22 12.98
C SER A 319 2.67 34.74 14.43
N ASN A 320 2.34 33.48 14.75
CA ASN A 320 2.63 32.89 16.07
C ASN A 320 4.14 32.84 16.37
N LEU A 321 4.97 32.55 15.40
CA LEU A 321 6.42 32.50 15.57
C LEU A 321 7.00 33.91 15.75
N ILE A 322 6.55 34.89 14.95
CA ILE A 322 6.97 36.31 15.09
C ILE A 322 6.50 36.86 16.41
N GLU A 323 5.28 36.59 16.86
CA GLU A 323 4.75 37.02 18.17
C GLU A 323 5.60 36.42 19.30
N ASN A 324 5.95 35.11 19.24
CA ASN A 324 6.84 34.50 20.23
C ASN A 324 8.22 35.17 20.24
N ALA A 325 8.81 35.43 19.08
CA ALA A 325 10.09 36.13 18.96
C ALA A 325 10.03 37.57 19.53
N ARG A 326 8.94 38.29 19.30
CA ARG A 326 8.72 39.63 19.83
C ARG A 326 8.61 39.65 21.36
N ARG A 327 7.97 38.63 21.93
CA ARG A 327 7.76 38.55 23.40
C ARG A 327 8.96 38.01 24.16
N TYR A 328 9.61 36.99 23.63
CA TYR A 328 10.63 36.24 24.35
C TYR A 328 12.04 36.41 23.77
N GLY A 329 12.14 36.89 22.52
CA GLY A 329 13.38 37.03 21.76
C GLY A 329 14.01 38.40 21.82
N ARG A 330 13.80 39.17 22.91
CA ARG A 330 14.45 40.47 23.10
C ARG A 330 15.93 40.29 23.39
N SER A 331 16.76 41.10 22.73
CA SER A 331 18.20 41.10 22.95
C SER A 331 18.55 41.49 24.39
N PRO A 332 19.42 40.76 25.09
CA PRO A 332 19.87 41.12 26.42
C PRO A 332 20.64 42.45 26.48
N GLU A 333 21.15 42.95 25.34
CA GLU A 333 22.01 44.17 25.28
C GLU A 333 21.20 45.45 25.30
N ASP A 334 20.07 45.51 24.59
CA ASP A 334 19.31 46.76 24.39
C ASP A 334 17.78 46.59 24.58
N ASP A 335 17.34 45.44 25.06
CA ASP A 335 15.92 45.08 25.29
C ASP A 335 15.03 45.22 24.02
N ARG A 336 15.62 45.19 22.83
CA ARG A 336 14.89 45.26 21.56
C ARG A 336 14.66 43.90 20.95
N ALA A 337 13.48 43.69 20.41
CA ALA A 337 13.18 42.53 19.61
C ALA A 337 13.83 42.66 18.22
N ARG A 338 14.79 41.79 17.87
CA ARG A 338 15.37 41.68 16.53
C ARG A 338 15.02 40.35 15.94
N ILE A 339 14.19 40.38 14.89
CA ILE A 339 13.57 39.20 14.31
C ILE A 339 13.93 39.11 12.83
N GLU A 340 14.36 37.95 12.39
CA GLU A 340 14.67 37.65 11.00
C GLU A 340 13.73 36.57 10.50
N LEU A 341 12.93 36.88 9.46
CA LEU A 341 12.13 35.92 8.73
C LEU A 341 12.89 35.50 7.45
N SER A 342 13.19 34.24 7.30
CA SER A 342 13.81 33.73 6.08
C SER A 342 13.02 32.56 5.48
N ALA A 343 13.04 32.48 4.16
CA ALA A 343 12.45 31.33 3.43
C ALA A 343 13.27 31.03 2.18
N HIS A 344 13.67 29.78 2.04
CA HIS A 344 14.48 29.32 0.92
C HIS A 344 14.14 27.88 0.56
N GLN A 345 14.52 27.51 -0.65
CA GLN A 345 14.41 26.13 -1.13
C GLN A 345 15.68 25.35 -0.80
N HIS A 346 15.51 24.15 -0.23
CA HIS A 346 16.58 23.19 -0.04
C HIS A 346 16.20 21.82 -0.65
N GLY A 347 16.65 21.56 -1.86
CA GLY A 347 16.28 20.35 -2.60
C GLY A 347 14.78 20.24 -2.86
N ASN A 348 14.12 19.23 -2.28
CA ASN A 348 12.68 18.98 -2.42
C ASN A 348 11.85 19.48 -1.22
N ILE A 349 12.45 20.23 -0.34
CA ILE A 349 11.79 20.87 0.81
C ILE A 349 11.91 22.37 0.73
N LEU A 350 10.90 23.06 1.28
CA LEU A 350 10.87 24.45 1.55
C LEU A 350 11.19 24.66 3.03
N VAL A 351 12.16 25.49 3.34
CA VAL A 351 12.55 25.83 4.70
C VAL A 351 12.13 27.27 4.97
N ILE A 352 11.32 27.48 6.01
CA ILE A 352 10.97 28.81 6.53
C ILE A 352 11.55 28.91 7.95
N ALA A 353 12.20 29.99 8.30
CA ALA A 353 12.76 30.15 9.61
C ALA A 353 12.45 31.56 10.17
N VAL A 354 12.08 31.58 11.45
CA VAL A 354 11.98 32.82 12.25
C VAL A 354 13.06 32.74 13.31
N LYS A 355 14.01 33.69 13.27
CA LYS A 355 15.14 33.74 14.18
C LYS A 355 15.05 35.00 15.03
N ASP A 356 15.29 34.88 16.33
CA ASP A 356 15.44 36.01 17.28
C ASP A 356 16.86 36.07 17.87
N GLN A 357 17.13 37.16 18.61
CA GLN A 357 18.39 37.38 19.30
C GLN A 357 18.20 37.40 20.84
N GLY A 358 17.26 36.64 21.35
CA GLY A 358 16.98 36.54 22.78
C GLY A 358 18.01 35.68 23.55
N ALA A 359 17.71 35.43 24.81
CA ALA A 359 18.58 34.67 25.70
C ALA A 359 18.76 33.19 25.30
N GLY A 360 17.97 32.69 24.33
CA GLY A 360 17.96 31.28 23.93
C GLY A 360 17.28 30.36 24.95
N ILE A 361 17.24 29.06 24.60
CA ILE A 361 16.56 28.05 25.38
C ILE A 361 17.49 26.83 25.56
N ALA A 362 17.53 26.27 26.77
CA ALA A 362 18.27 25.06 27.04
C ALA A 362 17.68 23.86 26.28
N LYS A 363 18.52 22.98 25.71
CA LYS A 363 18.09 21.82 24.91
C LYS A 363 17.06 20.92 25.63
N GLY A 364 17.16 20.76 26.95
CA GLY A 364 16.22 19.95 27.74
C GLY A 364 14.81 20.53 27.86
N ASP A 365 14.64 21.84 27.63
CA ASP A 365 13.33 22.51 27.73
C ASP A 365 12.56 22.55 26.40
N ILE A 366 13.21 22.34 25.26
CA ILE A 366 12.60 22.47 23.93
C ILE A 366 11.39 21.55 23.78
N GLN A 367 11.53 20.26 24.10
CA GLN A 367 10.41 19.30 23.98
C GLN A 367 9.23 19.63 24.91
N ARG A 368 9.52 20.24 26.06
CA ARG A 368 8.47 20.67 26.98
C ARG A 368 7.68 21.85 26.43
N LEU A 369 8.35 22.78 25.75
CA LEU A 369 7.73 23.99 25.20
C LEU A 369 6.80 23.71 24.00
N LEU A 370 6.93 22.59 23.34
CA LEU A 370 6.01 22.16 22.29
C LEU A 370 4.66 21.63 22.82
N ARG A 371 4.59 21.32 24.13
CA ARG A 371 3.31 20.86 24.72
C ARG A 371 2.37 22.05 24.95
N PRO A 372 1.06 21.89 24.71
CA PRO A 372 0.07 22.93 25.03
C PRO A 372 0.17 23.40 26.50
N PHE A 373 -0.03 24.68 26.75
CA PHE A 373 0.01 25.31 28.07
C PHE A 373 1.39 25.25 28.78
N SER A 374 2.44 24.92 28.05
CA SER A 374 3.79 24.85 28.57
C SER A 374 4.50 26.18 28.50
N ARG A 375 5.17 26.58 29.59
CA ARG A 375 5.93 27.86 29.69
C ARG A 375 7.37 27.58 30.11
N GLY A 376 8.31 28.33 29.56
CA GLY A 376 9.72 28.29 29.95
C GLY A 376 9.93 28.74 31.40
N VAL A 377 11.03 28.31 32.03
CA VAL A 377 11.34 28.66 33.43
C VAL A 377 11.54 30.17 33.59
N SER A 378 12.18 30.83 32.61
CA SER A 378 12.39 32.28 32.55
C SER A 378 11.12 33.12 32.33
N ALA A 379 10.06 32.49 31.77
CA ALA A 379 8.76 33.19 31.55
C ALA A 379 7.84 33.22 32.78
N ARG A 380 8.26 32.66 33.93
CA ARG A 380 7.48 32.72 35.18
C ARG A 380 7.55 34.07 35.90
N THR A 381 8.47 34.91 35.50
CA THR A 381 8.81 36.18 36.23
C THR A 381 8.42 37.45 35.52
N GLY A 382 7.46 37.42 34.54
CA GLY A 382 6.96 38.71 34.03
C GLY A 382 6.38 38.74 32.63
N VAL A 383 6.60 37.74 31.78
CA VAL A 383 6.05 37.75 30.41
C VAL A 383 4.80 36.88 30.31
N SER A 384 3.67 37.51 29.99
CA SER A 384 2.35 36.92 29.91
C SER A 384 2.13 36.15 28.59
N GLY A 385 1.57 34.93 28.65
CA GLY A 385 1.12 34.17 27.46
C GLY A 385 0.55 32.83 27.84
N ALA A 386 -0.44 32.31 27.08
CA ALA A 386 -1.13 31.05 27.36
C ALA A 386 -0.27 29.78 27.09
N GLY A 387 0.92 29.92 26.49
CA GLY A 387 1.78 28.77 26.14
C GLY A 387 1.20 27.87 25.02
N LEU A 388 0.41 28.47 24.12
CA LEU A 388 -0.26 27.74 23.03
C LEU A 388 0.38 28.01 21.66
N GLY A 389 1.15 29.08 21.45
CA GLY A 389 1.65 29.46 20.12
C GLY A 389 2.47 28.41 19.42
N LEU A 390 3.45 27.79 20.10
CA LEU A 390 4.27 26.71 19.52
C LEU A 390 3.46 25.41 19.27
N ALA A 391 2.50 25.09 20.16
CA ALA A 391 1.62 23.95 20.00
C ALA A 391 0.67 24.11 18.79
N ILE A 392 0.23 25.36 18.49
CA ILE A 392 -0.52 25.67 17.27
C ILE A 392 0.33 25.37 16.03
N VAL A 393 1.58 25.84 16.03
CA VAL A 393 2.53 25.63 14.91
C VAL A 393 2.75 24.13 14.65
N GLU A 394 3.09 23.37 15.69
CA GLU A 394 3.35 21.92 15.56
C GLU A 394 2.11 21.17 15.05
N ARG A 395 0.93 21.49 15.59
CA ARG A 395 -0.34 20.89 15.17
C ARG A 395 -0.66 21.15 13.69
N LEU A 396 -0.57 22.41 13.25
CA LEU A 396 -0.89 22.80 11.88
C LEU A 396 0.08 22.20 10.86
N LEU A 397 1.38 22.15 11.20
CA LEU A 397 2.39 21.51 10.34
C LEU A 397 2.22 20.01 10.26
N GLY A 398 1.89 19.34 11.37
CA GLY A 398 1.64 17.90 11.38
C GLY A 398 0.52 17.47 10.41
N GLN A 399 -0.49 18.32 10.21
CA GLN A 399 -1.62 18.03 9.30
C GLN A 399 -1.26 18.10 7.81
N VAL A 400 -0.24 18.89 7.46
CA VAL A 400 0.24 19.03 6.06
C VAL A 400 1.49 18.21 5.77
N GLY A 401 1.91 17.34 6.71
CA GLY A 401 3.13 16.54 6.59
C GLY A 401 4.41 17.39 6.67
N GLY A 402 4.32 18.58 7.28
CA GLY A 402 5.46 19.44 7.58
C GLY A 402 6.19 18.99 8.84
N HIS A 403 7.40 19.48 9.01
CA HIS A 403 8.22 19.26 10.20
C HIS A 403 8.54 20.58 10.88
N PHE A 404 8.53 20.59 12.22
CA PHE A 404 8.84 21.75 13.05
C PHE A 404 10.05 21.47 13.94
N GLU A 405 11.03 22.34 13.94
CA GLU A 405 12.24 22.22 14.74
C GLU A 405 12.58 23.55 15.41
N LEU A 406 12.93 23.48 16.69
CA LEU A 406 13.49 24.62 17.44
C LEU A 406 15.00 24.39 17.61
N VAL A 407 15.79 25.33 17.12
CA VAL A 407 17.25 25.33 17.26
C VAL A 407 17.63 26.52 18.14
N SER A 408 18.25 26.24 19.27
CA SER A 408 18.66 27.26 20.20
C SER A 408 19.86 26.84 21.03
N ALA A 409 20.68 27.80 21.40
CA ALA A 409 21.70 27.66 22.43
C ALA A 409 21.62 28.87 23.38
N PRO A 410 22.06 28.74 24.65
CA PRO A 410 22.08 29.83 25.57
C PRO A 410 22.87 31.04 25.01
N SER A 411 22.27 32.20 25.05
CA SER A 411 22.82 33.48 24.52
C SER A 411 22.96 33.60 23.00
N GLU A 412 22.44 32.65 22.22
CA GLU A 412 22.47 32.68 20.74
C GLU A 412 21.07 32.95 20.11
N GLY A 413 20.07 33.15 20.93
CA GLY A 413 18.68 33.33 20.49
C GLY A 413 17.99 31.98 20.17
N LEU A 414 16.83 32.08 19.53
CA LEU A 414 16.02 30.93 19.10
C LEU A 414 15.77 31.03 17.59
N THR A 415 15.96 29.93 16.90
CA THR A 415 15.54 29.76 15.51
C THR A 415 14.42 28.73 15.46
N ALA A 416 13.23 29.16 15.10
CA ALA A 416 12.07 28.31 14.83
C ALA A 416 12.05 27.97 13.33
N ARG A 417 12.31 26.71 12.98
CA ARG A 417 12.44 26.24 11.60
C ARG A 417 11.25 25.37 11.21
N ILE A 418 10.64 25.68 10.08
CA ILE A 418 9.56 24.96 9.45
C ILE A 418 10.07 24.31 8.17
N GLN A 419 9.77 23.05 7.96
CA GLN A 419 10.06 22.34 6.73
C GLN A 419 8.76 21.84 6.12
N LEU A 420 8.50 22.19 4.86
CA LEU A 420 7.31 21.78 4.10
C LEU A 420 7.75 21.04 2.84
N PRO A 421 7.01 19.99 2.41
CA PRO A 421 7.21 19.39 1.09
C PRO A 421 6.96 20.44 0.00
N ARG A 422 7.96 20.64 -0.87
CA ARG A 422 7.84 21.54 -2.00
C ARG A 422 6.97 20.93 -3.09
N ILE A 423 6.16 21.76 -3.73
CA ILE A 423 5.50 21.42 -4.99
C ILE A 423 6.02 22.32 -6.11
N ARG A 424 5.93 21.85 -7.35
CA ARG A 424 6.21 22.69 -8.50
C ARG A 424 5.01 23.59 -8.78
N ALA A 425 5.25 24.83 -9.20
CA ALA A 425 4.18 25.72 -9.64
C ALA A 425 3.32 25.02 -10.70
N SER A 426 2.00 24.91 -10.43
CA SER A 426 1.07 24.45 -11.47
C SER A 426 0.95 25.56 -12.52
N ARG A 427 1.11 25.20 -13.79
CA ARG A 427 0.98 26.12 -14.95
C ARG A 427 -0.41 26.78 -15.09
N ASN A 428 -1.37 26.46 -14.23
CA ASN A 428 -2.75 26.93 -14.25
C ASN A 428 -3.13 27.75 -13.03
N ALA A 429 -2.24 28.58 -12.47
CA ALA A 429 -2.67 29.58 -11.51
C ALA A 429 -3.46 30.69 -12.25
N PRO A 430 -4.72 31.00 -11.86
CA PRO A 430 -5.46 32.14 -12.42
C PRO A 430 -4.83 33.43 -11.88
N GLY A 431 -3.96 34.07 -12.67
CA GLY A 431 -3.33 35.30 -12.23
C GLY A 431 -2.19 35.83 -13.09
N THR A 432 -2.13 35.49 -14.40
CA THR A 432 -1.18 36.17 -15.32
C THR A 432 -1.83 36.36 -16.69
N GLN A 433 -2.94 37.09 -16.71
CA GLN A 433 -3.38 37.83 -17.90
C GLN A 433 -3.25 39.32 -17.57
N ALA A 434 -2.04 39.82 -17.74
CA ALA A 434 -1.79 41.22 -17.82
C ALA A 434 -0.95 41.46 -19.09
N ASP A 435 -1.57 42.17 -20.04
CA ASP A 435 -0.95 43.02 -20.99
C ASP A 435 -0.15 42.38 -22.17
N LYS A 436 -0.90 41.87 -23.13
CA LYS A 436 -0.43 41.76 -24.55
C LYS A 436 -1.45 42.28 -25.54
N ASP A 437 -2.09 43.40 -25.29
CA ASP A 437 -2.82 44.15 -26.31
C ASP A 437 -2.52 45.64 -26.17
N GLY A 438 -1.47 46.08 -26.82
CA GLY A 438 -1.07 47.46 -26.78
C GLY A 438 0.09 47.75 -27.73
N LYS A 439 -0.05 47.39 -29.05
CA LYS A 439 0.65 48.08 -30.15
C LYS A 439 0.26 47.46 -31.49
N ALA A 440 -0.80 47.96 -32.10
CA ALA A 440 -0.94 48.04 -33.52
C ALA A 440 -2.05 49.07 -33.84
N SER A 441 -1.69 50.29 -34.03
CA SER A 441 -2.24 51.25 -34.97
C SER A 441 -1.32 52.46 -35.02
#